data_2deef6d279c62f326f8765c912a1e644
#
_entry.id   2deef6d279c62f326f8765c912a1e644
#
_cell.length_a   1.000
_cell.length_b   1.000
_cell.length_c   1.000
_cell.angle_alpha   90.00
_cell.angle_beta   90.00
_cell.angle_gamma   90.00
#
_symmetry.space_group_name_H-M   'P 1'
#
loop_
_entity.id
_entity.type
_entity.pdbx_description
1 polymer ?
#
loop_
_entity_poly.entity_id
_entity_poly.type
_entity_poly.pdbx_seq_one_letter_code
_entity_poly.pdbx_strand_id
1 'polypeptide(L)'
;QMKAAGNIQRGLRLRKGNIQIGDSGTLWRLFKDPRCNEHYIGEVFAMHPDLIPNARRDYFSENVIRDSFEAQLRDFFEYLWKLCNVASEERSAYRAIEDYRKSVTTYTEKTKTGFSGDVDRERIQTALGEKRQKAEKAQRTLQKSKETADDPITARVKTIVATVETPKAPEPLMPLPVIPTEDEKPEGGKKTKPVFITDELSQ
;
A
#
# COMPACT_ATOMS: atom_id res chain seq x y z
N GLN A 1 -6.85 -3.16 -8.99
CA GLN A 1 -7.33 -1.98 -9.77
C GLN A 1 -8.77 -1.72 -9.35
N MET A 2 -8.98 -0.75 -8.48
CA MET A 2 -10.32 -0.19 -8.30
C MET A 2 -10.71 0.50 -9.62
N LYS A 3 -11.60 -0.11 -10.37
CA LYS A 3 -12.29 0.58 -11.46
C LYS A 3 -13.06 1.73 -10.82
N ALA A 4 -12.73 2.96 -11.21
CA ALA A 4 -13.39 4.16 -10.73
C ALA A 4 -14.88 4.08 -11.11
N ALA A 5 -15.72 3.84 -10.13
CA ALA A 5 -17.13 4.11 -10.24
C ALA A 5 -17.30 5.63 -10.18
N GLY A 6 -17.52 6.23 -11.35
CA GLY A 6 -17.80 7.65 -11.46
C GLY A 6 -16.56 8.56 -11.36
N ASN A 7 -16.63 9.65 -12.05
CA ASN A 7 -15.60 10.69 -12.22
C ASN A 7 -15.37 11.49 -10.91
N ILE A 8 -15.01 10.80 -9.80
CA ILE A 8 -14.66 11.47 -8.56
C ILE A 8 -13.30 12.12 -8.76
N GLN A 9 -13.31 13.42 -8.92
CA GLN A 9 -12.08 14.20 -9.05
C GLN A 9 -11.28 14.11 -7.74
N ARG A 10 -10.06 13.62 -7.83
CA ARG A 10 -9.12 13.56 -6.71
C ARG A 10 -8.63 14.97 -6.36
N GLY A 11 -8.16 15.12 -5.12
CA GLY A 11 -7.67 16.37 -4.58
C GLY A 11 -8.68 17.07 -3.67
N LEU A 12 -8.13 17.86 -2.75
CA LEU A 12 -8.92 18.72 -1.88
C LEU A 12 -9.27 20.02 -2.60
N ARG A 13 -10.52 20.43 -2.51
CA ARG A 13 -11.04 21.64 -3.16
C ARG A 13 -11.31 22.72 -2.13
N LEU A 14 -10.96 23.94 -2.46
CA LEU A 14 -11.26 25.11 -1.64
C LEU A 14 -12.61 25.68 -2.00
N ARG A 15 -13.43 25.99 -1.01
CA ARG A 15 -14.76 26.60 -1.20
C ARG A 15 -15.00 27.79 -0.29
N LYS A 16 -15.74 28.74 -0.80
CA LYS A 16 -16.35 29.85 -0.03
C LYS A 16 -17.85 29.78 -0.23
N GLY A 17 -18.58 29.33 0.79
CA GLY A 17 -19.99 29.01 0.62
C GLY A 17 -20.22 27.97 -0.48
N ASN A 18 -21.07 28.29 -1.45
CA ASN A 18 -21.37 27.41 -2.58
C ASN A 18 -20.40 27.57 -3.76
N ILE A 19 -19.41 28.48 -3.67
CA ILE A 19 -18.50 28.78 -4.78
C ILE A 19 -17.18 28.02 -4.56
N GLN A 20 -16.71 27.31 -5.59
CA GLN A 20 -15.38 26.77 -5.62
C GLN A 20 -14.36 27.88 -5.90
N ILE A 21 -13.26 27.88 -5.15
CA ILE A 21 -12.14 28.81 -5.32
C ILE A 21 -11.00 28.03 -5.97
N GLY A 22 -10.58 28.50 -7.16
CA GLY A 22 -9.58 27.82 -7.95
C GLY A 22 -10.02 26.45 -8.44
N ASP A 23 -9.09 25.52 -8.55
CA ASP A 23 -9.27 24.17 -9.05
C ASP A 23 -8.85 23.10 -8.01
N SER A 24 -8.78 21.84 -8.41
CA SER A 24 -8.30 20.74 -7.57
C SER A 24 -6.82 20.84 -7.21
N GLY A 25 -6.06 21.65 -7.93
CA GLY A 25 -4.64 21.93 -7.70
C GLY A 25 -4.38 23.11 -6.75
N THR A 26 -5.38 23.92 -6.44
CA THR A 26 -5.20 25.14 -5.65
C THR A 26 -4.55 24.90 -4.30
N LEU A 27 -4.91 23.81 -3.64
CA LEU A 27 -4.39 23.46 -2.32
C LEU A 27 -3.16 22.54 -2.35
N TRP A 28 -2.79 21.96 -3.49
CA TRP A 28 -1.66 21.02 -3.57
C TRP A 28 -0.33 21.62 -3.11
N ARG A 29 -0.14 22.92 -3.34
CA ARG A 29 1.05 23.68 -2.93
C ARG A 29 1.28 23.75 -1.42
N LEU A 30 0.26 23.41 -0.64
CA LEU A 30 0.35 23.37 0.83
C LEU A 30 0.92 22.04 1.34
N PHE A 31 0.92 21.00 0.53
CA PHE A 31 1.58 19.74 0.87
C PHE A 31 3.10 19.86 0.68
N LYS A 32 3.89 19.24 1.55
CA LYS A 32 5.33 19.04 1.33
C LYS A 32 5.62 18.24 0.07
N ASP A 33 4.78 17.25 -0.24
CA ASP A 33 4.77 16.51 -1.50
C ASP A 33 3.41 16.68 -2.18
N PRO A 34 3.34 17.43 -3.29
CA PRO A 34 2.08 17.70 -4.01
C PRO A 34 1.33 16.43 -4.44
N ARG A 35 2.05 15.32 -4.65
CA ARG A 35 1.43 14.02 -5.00
C ARG A 35 0.49 13.50 -3.93
N CYS A 36 0.68 13.90 -2.67
CA CYS A 36 -0.20 13.52 -1.58
C CYS A 36 -1.63 14.05 -1.77
N ASN A 37 -1.83 15.16 -2.48
CA ASN A 37 -3.15 15.70 -2.75
C ASN A 37 -4.08 14.70 -3.47
N GLU A 38 -3.53 13.85 -4.35
CA GLU A 38 -4.30 12.85 -5.10
C GLU A 38 -4.78 11.68 -4.23
N HIS A 39 -4.27 11.55 -3.00
CA HIS A 39 -4.72 10.52 -2.06
C HIS A 39 -5.96 10.92 -1.28
N TYR A 40 -6.36 12.19 -1.37
CA TYR A 40 -7.50 12.75 -0.65
C TYR A 40 -8.62 13.15 -1.59
N ILE A 41 -9.83 13.08 -1.08
CA ILE A 41 -11.05 13.57 -1.74
C ILE A 41 -11.82 14.34 -0.69
N GLY A 42 -12.17 15.59 -0.97
CA GLY A 42 -12.91 16.40 -0.03
C GLY A 42 -12.92 17.88 -0.36
N GLU A 43 -13.49 18.65 0.54
CA GLU A 43 -13.65 20.09 0.40
C GLU A 43 -13.20 20.79 1.68
N VAL A 44 -12.53 21.91 1.52
CA VAL A 44 -12.10 22.82 2.59
C VAL A 44 -12.95 24.08 2.49
N PHE A 45 -13.76 24.34 3.50
CA PHE A 45 -14.64 25.51 3.52
C PHE A 45 -14.00 26.66 4.27
N ALA A 46 -13.78 27.77 3.56
CA ALA A 46 -13.34 29.03 4.14
C ALA A 46 -14.53 29.79 4.75
N MET A 47 -14.67 29.73 6.08
CA MET A 47 -15.86 30.27 6.76
C MET A 47 -15.75 31.76 7.11
N HIS A 48 -14.52 32.27 7.30
CA HIS A 48 -14.33 33.65 7.76
C HIS A 48 -14.86 34.66 6.73
N PRO A 49 -15.66 35.69 7.13
CA PRO A 49 -16.28 36.62 6.18
C PRO A 49 -15.24 37.38 5.34
N ASP A 50 -14.12 37.78 5.92
CA ASP A 50 -13.08 38.58 5.26
C ASP A 50 -12.16 37.77 4.32
N LEU A 51 -12.37 36.47 4.19
CA LEU A 51 -11.78 35.69 3.11
C LEU A 51 -12.54 35.93 1.81
N ILE A 52 -12.23 37.05 1.15
CA ILE A 52 -12.89 37.51 -0.07
C ILE A 52 -12.13 36.93 -1.27
N PRO A 53 -12.81 36.20 -2.18
CA PRO A 53 -12.20 35.71 -3.40
C PRO A 53 -11.65 36.88 -4.25
N ASN A 54 -10.48 36.68 -4.85
CA ASN A 54 -9.94 37.66 -5.78
C ASN A 54 -10.77 37.71 -7.09
N ALA A 55 -10.48 38.67 -7.96
CA ALA A 55 -11.23 38.89 -9.21
C ALA A 55 -11.20 37.65 -10.14
N ARG A 56 -10.14 36.86 -10.10
CA ARG A 56 -10.01 35.61 -10.91
C ARG A 56 -10.68 34.40 -10.27
N ARG A 57 -11.03 34.49 -8.99
CA ARG A 57 -11.55 33.39 -8.18
C ARG A 57 -10.61 32.18 -8.11
N ASP A 58 -9.33 32.37 -8.38
CA ASP A 58 -8.31 31.35 -8.24
C ASP A 58 -7.79 31.23 -6.80
N TYR A 59 -7.92 32.31 -6.01
CA TYR A 59 -7.65 32.32 -4.57
C TYR A 59 -8.34 33.48 -3.84
N PHE A 60 -7.91 33.79 -2.62
CA PHE A 60 -8.39 34.95 -1.85
C PHE A 60 -7.51 36.17 -2.05
N SER A 61 -8.11 37.37 -1.92
CA SER A 61 -7.41 38.66 -1.89
C SER A 61 -6.44 38.74 -0.70
N GLU A 62 -5.37 39.48 -0.87
CA GLU A 62 -4.33 39.64 0.17
C GLU A 62 -4.86 40.39 1.36
N ASN A 63 -4.81 39.76 2.53
CA ASN A 63 -5.10 40.36 3.84
C ASN A 63 -4.56 39.47 4.97
N VAL A 64 -4.51 40.00 6.17
CA VAL A 64 -4.00 39.30 7.37
C VAL A 64 -4.79 38.05 7.68
N ILE A 65 -6.09 38.03 7.38
CA ILE A 65 -6.95 36.85 7.62
C ILE A 65 -6.61 35.72 6.66
N ARG A 66 -6.27 36.04 5.40
CA ARG A 66 -5.80 35.03 4.44
C ARG A 66 -4.49 34.39 4.93
N ASP A 67 -3.55 35.21 5.42
CA ASP A 67 -2.25 34.73 5.88
C ASP A 67 -2.40 33.81 7.11
N SER A 68 -3.28 34.20 8.05
CA SER A 68 -3.63 33.35 9.19
C SER A 68 -4.31 32.04 8.76
N PHE A 69 -5.22 32.10 7.79
CA PHE A 69 -5.88 30.95 7.22
C PHE A 69 -4.87 30.00 6.55
N GLU A 70 -3.94 30.53 5.75
CA GLU A 70 -2.88 29.74 5.13
C GLU A 70 -1.97 29.06 6.16
N ALA A 71 -1.62 29.76 7.24
CA ALA A 71 -0.80 29.19 8.31
C ALA A 71 -1.49 27.97 8.95
N GLN A 72 -2.77 28.10 9.32
CA GLN A 72 -3.55 26.99 9.87
C GLN A 72 -3.72 25.83 8.88
N LEU A 73 -3.91 26.15 7.59
CA LEU A 73 -3.97 25.11 6.55
C LEU A 73 -2.63 24.38 6.42
N ARG A 74 -1.49 25.05 6.49
CA ARG A 74 -0.17 24.40 6.41
C ARG A 74 0.02 23.35 7.49
N ASP A 75 -0.38 23.66 8.73
CA ASP A 75 -0.31 22.70 9.82
C ASP A 75 -1.19 21.49 9.57
N PHE A 76 -2.41 21.72 9.10
CA PHE A 76 -3.33 20.64 8.71
C PHE A 76 -2.81 19.79 7.53
N PHE A 77 -2.23 20.41 6.50
CA PHE A 77 -1.67 19.72 5.35
C PHE A 77 -0.36 18.99 5.69
N GLU A 78 0.42 19.48 6.66
CA GLU A 78 1.55 18.72 7.20
C GLU A 78 1.07 17.44 7.89
N TYR A 79 0.00 17.52 8.66
CA TYR A 79 -0.63 16.35 9.26
C TYR A 79 -1.10 15.34 8.18
N LEU A 80 -1.80 15.80 7.15
CA LEU A 80 -2.23 14.95 6.04
C LEU A 80 -1.06 14.32 5.29
N TRP A 81 0.03 15.08 5.10
CA TRP A 81 1.24 14.56 4.46
C TRP A 81 1.87 13.42 5.29
N LYS A 82 1.99 13.58 6.61
CA LYS A 82 2.47 12.53 7.51
C LYS A 82 1.61 11.26 7.40
N LEU A 83 0.30 11.44 7.41
CA LEU A 83 -0.67 10.37 7.25
C LEU A 83 -0.51 9.62 5.92
N CYS A 84 -0.34 10.35 4.83
CA CYS A 84 -0.09 9.80 3.50
C CYS A 84 1.18 8.94 3.46
N ASN A 85 2.27 9.42 4.08
CA ASN A 85 3.54 8.70 4.13
C ASN A 85 3.44 7.40 4.91
N VAL A 86 2.88 7.43 6.12
CA VAL A 86 2.70 6.22 6.94
C VAL A 86 1.88 5.17 6.18
N ALA A 87 0.75 5.58 5.59
CA ALA A 87 -0.09 4.66 4.82
C ALA A 87 0.60 4.13 3.54
N SER A 88 1.52 4.91 2.95
CA SER A 88 2.30 4.50 1.78
C SER A 88 3.40 3.50 2.16
N GLU A 89 4.09 3.74 3.27
CA GLU A 89 5.11 2.85 3.81
C GLU A 89 4.52 1.49 4.20
N GLU A 90 3.40 1.48 4.91
CA GLU A 90 2.71 0.24 5.27
C GLU A 90 2.28 -0.56 4.04
N ARG A 91 1.66 0.09 3.04
CA ARG A 91 1.29 -0.59 1.78
C ARG A 91 2.49 -1.16 1.05
N SER A 92 3.61 -0.45 1.03
CA SER A 92 4.85 -0.92 0.40
C SER A 92 5.43 -2.12 1.14
N ALA A 93 5.38 -2.11 2.47
CA ALA A 93 5.82 -3.21 3.30
C ALA A 93 4.95 -4.47 3.08
N TYR A 94 3.63 -4.35 3.07
CA TYR A 94 2.74 -5.48 2.78
C TYR A 94 2.98 -6.06 1.38
N ARG A 95 3.19 -5.22 0.36
CA ARG A 95 3.52 -5.68 -0.99
C ARG A 95 4.83 -6.46 -1.02
N ALA A 96 5.87 -5.98 -0.35
CA ALA A 96 7.17 -6.66 -0.32
C ALA A 96 7.06 -8.06 0.31
N ILE A 97 6.28 -8.20 1.38
CA ILE A 97 6.03 -9.49 2.04
C ILE A 97 5.25 -10.42 1.11
N GLU A 98 4.22 -9.91 0.46
CA GLU A 98 3.39 -10.68 -0.46
C GLU A 98 4.19 -11.15 -1.69
N ASP A 99 5.03 -10.29 -2.25
CA ASP A 99 5.91 -10.61 -3.39
C ASP A 99 6.95 -11.68 -3.02
N TYR A 100 7.44 -11.67 -1.78
CA TYR A 100 8.32 -12.72 -1.28
C TYR A 100 7.55 -14.05 -1.14
N ARG A 101 6.36 -14.06 -0.53
CA ARG A 101 5.52 -15.26 -0.39
C ARG A 101 5.23 -15.91 -1.74
N LYS A 102 4.81 -15.12 -2.73
CA LYS A 102 4.58 -15.61 -4.11
C LYS A 102 5.84 -16.22 -4.71
N SER A 103 7.00 -15.60 -4.46
CA SER A 103 8.26 -16.12 -4.99
C SER A 103 8.68 -17.42 -4.34
N VAL A 104 8.41 -17.61 -3.04
CA VAL A 104 8.63 -18.89 -2.33
C VAL A 104 7.73 -19.98 -2.92
N THR A 105 6.44 -19.68 -3.15
CA THR A 105 5.51 -20.63 -3.78
C THR A 105 6.02 -21.06 -5.16
N THR A 106 6.39 -20.10 -6.01
CA THR A 106 6.94 -20.36 -7.35
C THR A 106 8.24 -21.20 -7.28
N TYR A 107 9.13 -20.89 -6.33
CA TYR A 107 10.34 -21.69 -6.13
C TYR A 107 10.02 -23.13 -5.72
N THR A 108 9.12 -23.32 -4.78
CA THR A 108 8.68 -24.64 -4.31
C THR A 108 8.02 -25.47 -5.44
N GLU A 109 7.23 -24.82 -6.29
CA GLU A 109 6.65 -25.46 -7.47
C GLU A 109 7.75 -25.90 -8.46
N LYS A 110 8.70 -25.02 -8.77
CA LYS A 110 9.83 -25.34 -9.66
C LYS A 110 10.76 -26.40 -9.08
N THR A 111 10.89 -26.50 -7.77
CA THR A 111 11.65 -27.59 -7.12
C THR A 111 10.97 -28.95 -7.34
N LYS A 112 9.63 -28.98 -7.45
CA LYS A 112 8.86 -30.20 -7.73
C LYS A 112 8.83 -30.57 -9.22
N THR A 113 8.72 -29.57 -10.09
CA THR A 113 8.56 -29.76 -11.55
C THR A 113 9.88 -29.79 -12.31
N GLY A 114 10.96 -29.31 -11.68
CA GLY A 114 12.28 -29.15 -12.28
C GLY A 114 12.58 -27.71 -12.74
N PHE A 115 13.87 -27.37 -12.76
CA PHE A 115 14.38 -26.10 -13.29
C PHE A 115 14.82 -26.30 -14.74
N SER A 116 14.81 -25.24 -15.53
CA SER A 116 15.27 -25.28 -16.93
C SER A 116 16.80 -25.42 -17.07
N GLY A 117 17.55 -25.49 -15.96
CA GLY A 117 18.98 -25.65 -15.88
C GLY A 117 19.57 -24.97 -14.64
N ASP A 118 20.84 -25.19 -14.37
CA ASP A 118 21.51 -24.65 -13.18
C ASP A 118 21.52 -23.12 -13.14
N VAL A 119 21.68 -22.48 -14.28
CA VAL A 119 21.65 -20.99 -14.40
C VAL A 119 20.27 -20.43 -14.02
N ASP A 120 19.18 -21.08 -14.43
CA ASP A 120 17.82 -20.66 -14.05
C ASP A 120 17.60 -20.84 -12.54
N ARG A 121 18.13 -21.92 -11.98
CA ARG A 121 18.07 -22.19 -10.54
C ARG A 121 18.81 -21.11 -9.72
N GLU A 122 20.05 -20.84 -10.06
CA GLU A 122 20.85 -19.81 -9.37
C GLU A 122 20.20 -18.42 -9.46
N ARG A 123 19.70 -18.06 -10.65
CA ARG A 123 18.99 -16.79 -10.85
C ARG A 123 17.76 -16.67 -9.92
N ILE A 124 16.98 -17.73 -9.83
CA ILE A 124 15.77 -17.74 -8.99
C ILE A 124 16.14 -17.70 -7.50
N GLN A 125 17.18 -18.42 -7.09
CA GLN A 125 17.67 -18.39 -5.70
C GLN A 125 18.19 -17.00 -5.32
N THR A 126 18.95 -16.35 -6.18
CA THR A 126 19.44 -14.97 -5.95
C THR A 126 18.29 -13.99 -5.82
N ALA A 127 17.34 -14.03 -6.75
CA ALA A 127 16.15 -13.18 -6.71
C ALA A 127 15.28 -13.43 -5.46
N LEU A 128 15.20 -14.68 -5.00
CA LEU A 128 14.50 -15.04 -3.77
C LEU A 128 15.19 -14.49 -2.54
N GLY A 129 16.54 -14.53 -2.48
CA GLY A 129 17.34 -13.93 -1.41
C GLY A 129 17.14 -12.42 -1.30
N GLU A 130 17.16 -11.70 -2.43
CA GLU A 130 16.88 -10.26 -2.45
C GLU A 130 15.48 -9.91 -1.95
N LYS A 131 14.48 -10.68 -2.39
CA LYS A 131 13.09 -10.47 -1.96
C LYS A 131 12.91 -10.79 -0.48
N ARG A 132 13.60 -11.79 0.04
CA ARG A 132 13.63 -12.10 1.46
C ARG A 132 14.14 -10.93 2.29
N GLN A 133 15.29 -10.35 1.93
CA GLN A 133 15.85 -9.19 2.61
C GLN A 133 14.87 -7.99 2.62
N LYS A 134 14.20 -7.74 1.48
CA LYS A 134 13.17 -6.70 1.37
C LYS A 134 11.97 -7.00 2.31
N ALA A 135 11.53 -8.24 2.35
CA ALA A 135 10.41 -8.66 3.22
C ALA A 135 10.77 -8.60 4.72
N GLU A 136 11.98 -8.97 5.11
CA GLU A 136 12.47 -8.83 6.49
C GLU A 136 12.53 -7.35 6.93
N LYS A 137 13.04 -6.48 6.05
CA LYS A 137 13.03 -5.02 6.29
C LYS A 137 11.60 -4.50 6.43
N ALA A 138 10.70 -4.94 5.57
CA ALA A 138 9.29 -4.58 5.60
C ALA A 138 8.60 -5.03 6.91
N GLN A 139 8.88 -6.24 7.40
CA GLN A 139 8.37 -6.68 8.71
C GLN A 139 8.83 -5.79 9.85
N ARG A 140 10.12 -5.41 9.88
CA ARG A 140 10.65 -4.49 10.89
C ARG A 140 9.96 -3.12 10.83
N THR A 141 9.66 -2.62 9.62
CA THR A 141 8.92 -1.36 9.45
C THR A 141 7.51 -1.47 10.02
N LEU A 142 6.78 -2.55 9.72
CA LEU A 142 5.43 -2.79 10.25
C LEU A 142 5.43 -3.00 11.76
N GLN A 143 6.45 -3.63 12.32
CA GLN A 143 6.58 -3.81 13.76
C GLN A 143 6.81 -2.47 14.46
N LYS A 144 7.70 -1.62 13.93
CA LYS A 144 7.91 -0.25 14.45
C LYS A 144 6.62 0.58 14.38
N SER A 145 5.88 0.50 13.28
CA SER A 145 4.58 1.17 13.14
C SER A 145 3.57 0.70 14.18
N LYS A 146 3.62 -0.56 14.63
CA LYS A 146 2.80 -1.07 15.73
C LYS A 146 3.24 -0.57 17.10
N GLU A 147 4.55 -0.49 17.33
CA GLU A 147 5.13 -0.02 18.60
C GLU A 147 4.93 1.50 18.79
N THR A 148 4.94 2.26 17.69
CA THR A 148 4.66 3.71 17.67
C THR A 148 3.15 4.00 17.69
N ALA A 149 2.33 3.03 18.07
CA ALA A 149 0.86 3.12 18.04
C ALA A 149 0.26 4.22 18.95
N ASP A 150 1.03 4.76 19.88
CA ASP A 150 0.63 5.89 20.72
C ASP A 150 0.73 7.26 20.02
N ASP A 151 1.34 7.31 18.83
CA ASP A 151 1.31 8.53 18.02
C ASP A 151 -0.12 8.79 17.50
N PRO A 152 -0.68 9.99 17.72
CA PRO A 152 -2.04 10.35 17.30
C PRO A 152 -2.33 10.09 15.82
N ILE A 153 -1.30 10.18 14.98
CA ILE A 153 -1.39 9.96 13.53
C ILE A 153 -1.66 8.48 13.26
N THR A 154 -0.86 7.60 13.85
CA THR A 154 -0.99 6.14 13.68
C THR A 154 -2.32 5.65 14.25
N ALA A 155 -2.75 6.16 15.40
CA ALA A 155 -4.07 5.85 15.99
C ALA A 155 -5.21 6.28 15.04
N ARG A 156 -5.11 7.44 14.42
CA ARG A 156 -6.11 7.95 13.46
C ARG A 156 -6.16 7.11 12.18
N VAL A 157 -4.99 6.71 11.64
CA VAL A 157 -4.93 5.78 10.48
C VAL A 157 -5.66 4.48 10.82
N LYS A 158 -5.38 3.89 11.97
CA LYS A 158 -6.04 2.65 12.41
C LYS A 158 -7.55 2.81 12.51
N THR A 159 -8.03 3.94 13.06
CA THR A 159 -9.46 4.23 13.16
C THR A 159 -10.09 4.35 11.77
N ILE A 160 -9.44 5.04 10.84
CA ILE A 160 -9.92 5.20 9.46
C ILE A 160 -9.92 3.85 8.74
N VAL A 161 -8.86 3.06 8.86
CA VAL A 161 -8.78 1.72 8.25
C VAL A 161 -9.83 0.78 8.83
N ALA A 162 -10.13 0.86 10.13
CA ALA A 162 -11.16 0.07 10.77
C ALA A 162 -12.59 0.47 10.36
N THR A 163 -12.82 1.74 9.99
CA THR A 163 -14.13 2.24 9.55
C THR A 163 -14.40 2.00 8.06
N VAL A 164 -13.34 1.83 7.27
CA VAL A 164 -13.49 1.42 5.87
C VAL A 164 -13.58 -0.10 5.87
N GLU A 165 -14.73 -0.65 5.50
CA GLU A 165 -14.86 -2.09 5.22
C GLU A 165 -13.85 -2.47 4.13
N THR A 166 -12.63 -2.78 4.54
CA THR A 166 -11.64 -3.33 3.64
C THR A 166 -11.99 -4.79 3.40
N PRO A 167 -12.08 -5.23 2.13
CA PRO A 167 -12.19 -6.64 1.86
C PRO A 167 -10.95 -7.32 2.48
N LYS A 168 -11.18 -8.04 3.57
CA LYS A 168 -10.22 -8.86 4.31
C LYS A 168 -9.03 -8.06 4.87
N ALA A 169 -9.08 -7.75 6.17
CA ALA A 169 -7.91 -7.28 6.91
C ALA A 169 -6.70 -8.15 6.56
N PRO A 170 -5.52 -7.56 6.32
CA PRO A 170 -4.32 -8.37 6.10
C PRO A 170 -4.16 -9.31 7.30
N GLU A 171 -3.98 -10.59 7.00
CA GLU A 171 -3.76 -11.62 8.02
C GLU A 171 -2.67 -11.15 9.00
N PRO A 172 -2.80 -11.50 10.30
CA PRO A 172 -1.79 -11.14 11.29
C PRO A 172 -0.41 -11.55 10.75
N LEU A 173 0.60 -10.74 11.02
CA LEU A 173 1.98 -10.95 10.54
C LEU A 173 2.41 -12.39 10.82
N MET A 174 2.14 -13.26 9.87
CA MET A 174 2.67 -14.62 9.91
C MET A 174 4.18 -14.57 9.67
N PRO A 175 4.96 -15.43 10.31
CA PRO A 175 6.39 -15.53 10.04
C PRO A 175 6.61 -15.73 8.54
N LEU A 176 7.68 -15.13 8.01
CA LEU A 176 8.03 -15.31 6.60
C LEU A 176 8.26 -16.79 6.33
N PRO A 177 7.76 -17.35 5.21
CA PRO A 177 8.01 -18.73 4.86
C PRO A 177 9.52 -18.99 4.74
N VAL A 178 9.96 -20.10 5.30
CA VAL A 178 11.36 -20.55 5.21
C VAL A 178 11.58 -21.09 3.80
N ILE A 179 12.74 -20.79 3.21
CA ILE A 179 13.17 -21.42 1.95
C ILE A 179 13.48 -22.88 2.26
N PRO A 180 12.86 -23.84 1.58
CA PRO A 180 13.21 -25.26 1.77
C PRO A 180 14.71 -25.45 1.49
N THR A 181 15.46 -25.93 2.47
CA THR A 181 16.84 -26.35 2.27
C THR A 181 16.85 -27.73 1.63
N GLU A 182 17.82 -28.01 0.75
CA GLU A 182 17.91 -29.26 -0.02
C GLU A 182 18.02 -30.52 0.83
N ASP A 183 18.30 -30.40 2.10
CA ASP A 183 18.51 -31.52 3.03
C ASP A 183 17.21 -32.15 3.56
N GLU A 184 16.05 -31.51 3.35
CA GLU A 184 14.76 -32.13 3.60
C GLU A 184 14.29 -32.92 2.37
N LYS A 185 14.96 -34.05 2.10
CA LYS A 185 14.38 -35.10 1.28
C LYS A 185 13.06 -35.52 1.95
N PRO A 186 11.93 -35.52 1.23
CA PRO A 186 10.71 -36.07 1.78
C PRO A 186 10.96 -37.54 2.11
N GLU A 187 10.94 -37.89 3.38
CA GLU A 187 10.95 -39.29 3.80
C GLU A 187 9.79 -40.01 3.12
N GLY A 188 10.14 -40.98 2.30
CA GLY A 188 9.32 -42.17 2.06
C GLY A 188 8.00 -41.98 1.33
N GLY A 189 8.01 -41.43 0.14
CA GLY A 189 7.01 -41.78 -0.83
C GLY A 189 7.23 -43.26 -1.28
N LYS A 190 6.50 -44.22 -0.71
CA LYS A 190 6.46 -45.59 -1.21
C LYS A 190 6.19 -45.53 -2.71
N LYS A 191 7.16 -45.97 -3.50
CA LYS A 191 7.01 -46.21 -4.93
C LYS A 191 5.92 -47.27 -5.10
N THR A 192 4.70 -46.88 -5.36
CA THR A 192 3.68 -47.78 -5.90
C THR A 192 4.15 -48.20 -7.30
N LYS A 193 4.52 -49.46 -7.42
CA LYS A 193 4.80 -50.07 -8.73
C LYS A 193 3.56 -49.91 -9.61
N PRO A 194 3.70 -49.57 -10.89
CA PRO A 194 2.57 -49.57 -11.81
C PRO A 194 2.05 -51.01 -11.92
N VAL A 195 0.76 -51.21 -11.61
CA VAL A 195 0.07 -52.44 -11.87
C VAL A 195 -0.29 -52.43 -13.34
N PHE A 196 0.38 -53.27 -14.13
CA PHE A 196 -0.05 -53.56 -15.50
C PHE A 196 -1.26 -54.52 -15.43
N ILE A 197 -2.41 -54.03 -15.81
CA ILE A 197 -3.58 -54.86 -16.07
C ILE A 197 -3.37 -55.41 -17.47
N THR A 198 -3.00 -56.68 -17.56
CA THR A 198 -3.06 -57.43 -18.80
C THR A 198 -4.51 -57.87 -18.99
N ASP A 199 -5.19 -57.31 -19.98
CA ASP A 199 -6.45 -57.85 -20.50
C ASP A 199 -6.17 -59.17 -21.20
N GLU A 200 -6.52 -60.26 -20.55
CA GLU A 200 -6.74 -61.53 -21.24
C GLU A 200 -8.20 -61.58 -21.72
N LEU A 201 -8.41 -61.18 -22.96
CA LEU A 201 -9.56 -61.54 -23.75
C LEU A 201 -9.09 -62.59 -24.73
N SER A 202 -9.39 -63.86 -24.46
CA SER A 202 -9.48 -64.91 -25.44
C SER A 202 -10.29 -66.07 -24.89
N GLN A 203 -11.43 -66.23 -25.35
CA GLN A 203 -12.30 -67.33 -25.81
C GLN A 203 -13.74 -67.19 -25.36
#